data_bd9b24eb951c645fe22cf4918f3cfb21
#
_entry.id   bd9b24eb951c645fe22cf4918f3cfb21
#
_cell.length_a   1.000
_cell.length_b   1.000
_cell.length_c   1.000
_cell.angle_alpha   90.00
_cell.angle_beta   90.00
_cell.angle_gamma   90.00
#
_symmetry.space_group_name_H-M   'P 1'
#
loop_
_entity.id
_entity.type
_entity.pdbx_description
1 polymer ?
#
loop_
_entity_poly.entity_id
_entity_poly.type
_entity_poly.pdbx_seq_one_letter_code
_entity_poly.pdbx_strand_id
1 'polypeptide(L)'
;MTAPAGAIAGQEVVLVYARAQNGVIGRDGALPWHLPADLRHFKALTLGKPMIMGRKTFESFPSPLPGRRHIVLTRDVAWSRNGAETAHDVEAALALAGPGEVAVIGGAEIFALFADRADRIEMTEIHADFPGETTMPAPGAQWRETARVEHAPADGKPGYAFVSLIRDL
;
A
#
# COMPACT_ATOMS: atom_id res chain seq x y z
N MET A 1 -4.13 -19.94 -16.29
CA MET A 1 -3.34 -18.80 -15.79
C MET A 1 -2.17 -19.29 -14.97
N THR A 2 -0.99 -18.83 -15.30
CA THR A 2 0.24 -19.27 -14.63
C THR A 2 0.56 -18.31 -13.48
N ALA A 3 0.74 -18.82 -12.26
CA ALA A 3 1.16 -18.01 -11.13
C ALA A 3 2.58 -17.50 -11.35
N PRO A 4 2.96 -16.31 -10.82
CA PRO A 4 4.34 -15.86 -10.87
C PRO A 4 5.28 -16.84 -10.18
N ALA A 5 6.54 -16.86 -10.62
CA ALA A 5 7.55 -17.67 -9.94
C ALA A 5 7.66 -17.26 -8.47
N GLY A 6 7.73 -18.24 -7.55
CA GLY A 6 7.77 -17.98 -6.12
C GLY A 6 6.43 -17.68 -5.46
N ALA A 7 5.33 -17.74 -6.22
CA ALA A 7 4.00 -17.49 -5.66
C ALA A 7 3.64 -18.51 -4.58
N ILE A 8 3.01 -18.03 -3.50
CA ILE A 8 2.52 -18.85 -2.40
C ILE A 8 1.06 -19.17 -2.66
N ALA A 9 0.71 -20.45 -2.60
CA ALA A 9 -0.66 -20.89 -2.82
C ALA A 9 -1.62 -20.23 -1.83
N GLY A 10 -2.72 -19.66 -2.35
CA GLY A 10 -3.73 -18.98 -1.53
C GLY A 10 -3.33 -17.61 -1.03
N GLN A 11 -2.20 -17.06 -1.48
CA GLN A 11 -1.77 -15.71 -1.12
C GLN A 11 -2.24 -14.71 -2.16
N GLU A 12 -2.80 -13.59 -1.71
CA GLU A 12 -3.15 -12.46 -2.57
C GLU A 12 -2.37 -11.22 -2.13
N VAL A 13 -1.59 -10.66 -3.03
CA VAL A 13 -0.77 -9.46 -2.75
C VAL A 13 -1.53 -8.24 -3.23
N VAL A 14 -1.83 -7.33 -2.31
CA VAL A 14 -2.64 -6.15 -2.56
C VAL A 14 -1.81 -4.90 -2.27
N LEU A 15 -1.66 -4.03 -3.27
CA LEU A 15 -1.06 -2.71 -3.04
C LEU A 15 -2.15 -1.78 -2.53
N VAL A 16 -1.87 -1.09 -1.43
CA VAL A 16 -2.82 -0.17 -0.79
C VAL A 16 -2.18 1.21 -0.71
N TYR A 17 -2.72 2.19 -1.41
CA TYR A 17 -2.18 3.55 -1.39
C TYR A 17 -3.22 4.59 -1.79
N ALA A 18 -2.92 5.85 -1.45
CA ALA A 18 -3.65 7.01 -1.93
C ALA A 18 -2.72 7.81 -2.84
N ARG A 19 -3.26 8.35 -3.92
CA ARG A 19 -2.49 9.05 -4.96
C ARG A 19 -3.24 10.31 -5.38
N ALA A 20 -2.55 11.46 -5.31
CA ALA A 20 -3.09 12.72 -5.78
C ALA A 20 -3.16 12.74 -7.31
N GLN A 21 -3.93 13.66 -7.85
CA GLN A 21 -4.13 13.82 -9.29
C GLN A 21 -2.81 14.00 -10.04
N ASN A 22 -1.84 14.69 -9.44
CA ASN A 22 -0.50 14.89 -10.01
C ASN A 22 0.49 13.78 -9.68
N GLY A 23 0.05 12.67 -9.09
CA GLY A 23 0.89 11.51 -8.82
C GLY A 23 1.55 11.48 -7.45
N VAL A 24 1.38 12.51 -6.64
CA VAL A 24 2.01 12.57 -5.32
C VAL A 24 1.38 11.55 -4.38
N ILE A 25 2.23 10.81 -3.65
CA ILE A 25 1.81 9.86 -2.60
C ILE A 25 2.45 10.19 -1.25
N GLY A 26 3.37 11.14 -1.17
CA GLY A 26 4.00 11.51 0.09
C GLY A 26 4.72 12.84 0.03
N ARG A 27 4.87 13.46 1.20
CA ARG A 27 5.59 14.70 1.40
C ARG A 27 6.25 14.66 2.78
N ASP A 28 7.56 14.83 2.84
CA ASP A 28 8.33 14.86 4.09
C ASP A 28 8.03 13.65 5.01
N GLY A 29 7.90 12.46 4.42
CA GLY A 29 7.64 11.23 5.17
C GLY A 29 6.20 11.04 5.63
N ALA A 30 5.26 11.88 5.19
CA ALA A 30 3.86 11.83 5.58
C ALA A 30 2.95 12.03 4.36
N LEU A 31 1.65 11.91 4.58
CA LEU A 31 0.66 12.22 3.54
C LEU A 31 0.44 13.74 3.52
N PRO A 32 0.40 14.37 2.33
CA PRO A 32 0.18 15.81 2.22
C PRO A 32 -1.27 16.24 2.43
N TRP A 33 -2.19 15.30 2.56
CA TRP A 33 -3.60 15.55 2.80
C TRP A 33 -4.04 14.94 4.12
N HIS A 34 -5.17 15.44 4.64
CA HIS A 34 -5.81 14.87 5.81
C HIS A 34 -7.25 14.52 5.46
N LEU A 35 -7.51 13.23 5.25
CA LEU A 35 -8.82 12.69 4.90
C LEU A 35 -9.18 11.57 5.88
N PRO A 36 -9.96 11.86 6.94
CA PRO A 36 -10.34 10.84 7.91
C PRO A 36 -11.05 9.63 7.28
N ALA A 37 -11.83 9.84 6.22
CA ALA A 37 -12.49 8.75 5.50
C ALA A 37 -11.47 7.80 4.87
N ASP A 38 -10.36 8.33 4.35
CA ASP A 38 -9.30 7.51 3.78
C ASP A 38 -8.57 6.70 4.86
N LEU A 39 -8.35 7.29 6.01
CA LEU A 39 -7.74 6.58 7.15
C LEU A 39 -8.63 5.42 7.62
N ARG A 40 -9.94 5.63 7.67
CA ARG A 40 -10.90 4.57 8.02
C ARG A 40 -10.91 3.47 6.96
N HIS A 41 -10.85 3.85 5.69
CA HIS A 41 -10.81 2.90 4.57
C HIS A 41 -9.53 2.06 4.63
N PHE A 42 -8.38 2.69 4.86
CA PHE A 42 -7.10 2.01 5.05
C PHE A 42 -7.19 0.99 6.20
N LYS A 43 -7.77 1.38 7.32
CA LYS A 43 -7.93 0.48 8.45
C LYS A 43 -8.82 -0.72 8.07
N ALA A 44 -9.92 -0.48 7.38
CA ALA A 44 -10.82 -1.56 6.94
C ALA A 44 -10.12 -2.54 5.99
N LEU A 45 -9.25 -2.03 5.11
CA LEU A 45 -8.52 -2.86 4.17
C LEU A 45 -7.41 -3.70 4.82
N THR A 46 -6.85 -3.25 5.93
CA THR A 46 -5.65 -3.86 6.51
C THR A 46 -5.88 -4.58 7.83
N LEU A 47 -6.96 -4.30 8.54
CA LEU A 47 -7.20 -4.87 9.86
C LEU A 47 -7.26 -6.41 9.80
N GLY A 48 -6.50 -7.06 10.69
CA GLY A 48 -6.41 -8.50 10.75
C GLY A 48 -5.49 -9.13 9.71
N LYS A 49 -4.80 -8.32 8.90
CA LYS A 49 -3.96 -8.81 7.81
C LYS A 49 -2.49 -8.43 8.05
N PRO A 50 -1.53 -9.21 7.51
CA PRO A 50 -0.15 -8.77 7.51
C PRO A 50 0.04 -7.59 6.55
N MET A 51 0.83 -6.62 6.98
CA MET A 51 1.21 -5.46 6.17
C MET A 51 2.70 -5.52 5.88
N ILE A 52 3.07 -5.35 4.62
CA ILE A 52 4.47 -5.22 4.21
C ILE A 52 4.76 -3.76 3.93
N MET A 53 5.85 -3.25 4.48
CA MET A 53 6.23 -1.85 4.38
C MET A 53 7.74 -1.66 4.41
N GLY A 54 8.20 -0.50 4.01
CA GLY A 54 9.58 -0.09 4.20
C GLY A 54 9.81 0.40 5.63
N ARG A 55 11.09 0.47 6.01
CA ARG A 55 11.50 0.92 7.35
C ARG A 55 10.98 2.32 7.66
N LYS A 56 11.10 3.27 6.73
CA LYS A 56 10.66 4.65 6.94
C LYS A 56 9.16 4.74 7.20
N THR A 57 8.38 3.92 6.53
CA THR A 57 6.93 3.86 6.75
C THR A 57 6.63 3.38 8.16
N PHE A 58 7.30 2.31 8.60
CA PHE A 58 7.14 1.81 9.96
C PHE A 58 7.53 2.87 11.00
N GLU A 59 8.65 3.53 10.77
CA GLU A 59 9.15 4.57 11.70
C GLU A 59 8.29 5.83 11.72
N SER A 60 7.43 6.02 10.70
CA SER A 60 6.49 7.15 10.67
C SER A 60 5.29 6.95 11.61
N PHE A 61 5.01 5.73 12.02
CA PHE A 61 3.91 5.46 12.96
C PHE A 61 4.36 5.79 14.39
N PRO A 62 3.53 6.51 15.18
CA PRO A 62 3.86 6.76 16.59
C PRO A 62 4.01 5.46 17.39
N SER A 63 3.24 4.42 17.01
CA SER A 63 3.31 3.08 17.55
C SER A 63 2.79 2.11 16.49
N PRO A 64 3.09 0.79 16.60
CA PRO A 64 2.52 -0.17 15.66
C PRO A 64 1.01 -0.09 15.62
N LEU A 65 0.44 -0.24 14.42
CA LEU A 65 -1.01 -0.15 14.22
C LEU A 65 -1.69 -1.38 14.82
N PRO A 66 -2.72 -1.20 15.68
CA PRO A 66 -3.34 -2.33 16.37
C PRO A 66 -4.01 -3.32 15.41
N GLY A 67 -3.97 -4.61 15.75
CA GLY A 67 -4.67 -5.67 15.02
C GLY A 67 -4.06 -6.02 13.69
N ARG A 68 -2.81 -5.62 13.43
CA ARG A 68 -2.12 -5.87 12.17
C ARG A 68 -0.68 -6.26 12.43
N ARG A 69 -0.16 -7.19 11.63
CA ARG A 69 1.25 -7.55 11.66
C ARG A 69 2.02 -6.55 10.80
N HIS A 70 3.21 -6.16 11.25
CA HIS A 70 4.08 -5.23 10.54
C HIS A 70 5.31 -6.00 10.06
N ILE A 71 5.36 -6.27 8.76
CA ILE A 71 6.51 -6.92 8.12
C ILE A 71 7.30 -5.81 7.43
N VAL A 72 8.50 -5.55 7.93
CA VAL A 72 9.34 -4.45 7.45
C VAL A 72 10.43 -5.00 6.55
N LEU A 73 10.42 -4.54 5.30
CA LEU A 73 11.42 -4.90 4.30
C LEU A 73 12.55 -3.86 4.35
N THR A 74 13.75 -4.30 4.71
CA THR A 74 14.92 -3.43 4.80
C THR A 74 16.19 -4.21 4.42
N ARG A 75 17.15 -3.52 3.82
CA ARG A 75 18.48 -4.10 3.53
C ARG A 75 19.37 -4.11 4.76
N ASP A 76 19.02 -3.36 5.80
CA ASP A 76 19.80 -3.26 7.03
C ASP A 76 19.57 -4.51 7.90
N VAL A 77 20.54 -5.44 7.88
CA VAL A 77 20.44 -6.71 8.62
C VAL A 77 20.49 -6.51 10.14
N ALA A 78 20.95 -5.35 10.59
CA ALA A 78 21.04 -5.05 12.02
C ALA A 78 19.78 -4.34 12.55
N TRP A 79 18.88 -3.91 11.67
CA TRP A 79 17.69 -3.19 12.09
C TRP A 79 16.66 -4.13 12.71
N SER A 80 16.14 -3.76 13.87
CA SER A 80 14.99 -4.42 14.49
C SER A 80 14.27 -3.42 15.38
N ARG A 81 12.96 -3.63 15.55
CA ARG A 81 12.11 -2.82 16.43
C ARG A 81 11.02 -3.70 17.00
N ASN A 82 10.57 -3.34 18.20
CA ASN A 82 9.40 -3.98 18.81
C ASN A 82 8.18 -3.77 17.92
N GLY A 83 7.43 -4.84 17.67
CA GLY A 83 6.24 -4.78 16.82
C GLY A 83 6.51 -4.96 15.34
N ALA A 84 7.77 -5.13 14.92
CA ALA A 84 8.14 -5.36 13.54
C ALA A 84 8.74 -6.76 13.35
N GLU A 85 8.29 -7.46 12.31
CA GLU A 85 8.96 -8.64 11.76
C GLU A 85 9.81 -8.15 10.61
N THR A 86 11.05 -8.57 10.52
CA THR A 86 12.00 -8.04 9.54
C THR A 86 12.23 -9.03 8.41
N ALA A 87 12.21 -8.55 7.18
CA ALA A 87 12.58 -9.30 5.98
C ALA A 87 13.59 -8.48 5.17
N HIS A 88 14.47 -9.16 4.42
CA HIS A 88 15.52 -8.50 3.68
C HIS A 88 15.34 -8.57 2.16
N ASP A 89 14.31 -9.30 1.69
CA ASP A 89 13.94 -9.34 0.28
C ASP A 89 12.45 -9.64 0.14
N VAL A 90 11.94 -9.50 -1.09
CA VAL A 90 10.53 -9.69 -1.40
C VAL A 90 10.06 -11.09 -1.03
N GLU A 91 10.82 -12.12 -1.38
CA GLU A 91 10.43 -13.51 -1.13
C GLU A 91 10.33 -13.80 0.36
N ALA A 92 11.29 -13.30 1.16
CA ALA A 92 11.26 -13.46 2.61
C ALA A 92 10.04 -12.76 3.23
N ALA A 93 9.70 -11.57 2.75
CA ALA A 93 8.53 -10.83 3.24
C ALA A 93 7.23 -11.59 2.96
N LEU A 94 7.08 -12.11 1.74
CA LEU A 94 5.89 -12.86 1.36
C LEU A 94 5.80 -14.18 2.13
N ALA A 95 6.92 -14.85 2.37
CA ALA A 95 6.95 -16.07 3.16
C ALA A 95 6.51 -15.83 4.60
N LEU A 96 6.94 -14.72 5.21
CA LEU A 96 6.51 -14.34 6.55
C LEU A 96 5.00 -14.06 6.59
N ALA A 97 4.46 -13.41 5.56
CA ALA A 97 3.04 -13.07 5.50
C ALA A 97 2.15 -14.30 5.43
N GLY A 98 2.56 -15.33 4.70
CA GLY A 98 1.80 -16.56 4.55
C GLY A 98 0.57 -16.40 3.65
N PRO A 99 -0.32 -17.43 3.62
CA PRO A 99 -1.50 -17.40 2.76
C PRO A 99 -2.52 -16.36 3.22
N GLY A 100 -3.42 -15.98 2.30
CA GLY A 100 -4.43 -14.95 2.52
C GLY A 100 -4.02 -13.62 1.93
N GLU A 101 -4.79 -12.58 2.20
CA GLU A 101 -4.48 -11.24 1.72
C GLU A 101 -3.29 -10.65 2.46
N VAL A 102 -2.38 -10.06 1.70
CA VAL A 102 -1.21 -9.35 2.22
C VAL A 102 -1.27 -7.92 1.70
N ALA A 103 -1.28 -6.93 2.58
CA ALA A 103 -1.34 -5.53 2.21
C ALA A 103 0.07 -4.94 2.12
N VAL A 104 0.45 -4.44 0.94
CA VAL A 104 1.69 -3.71 0.74
C VAL A 104 1.36 -2.23 0.82
N ILE A 105 1.92 -1.55 1.81
CA ILE A 105 1.46 -0.20 2.17
C ILE A 105 2.47 0.93 1.91
N GLY A 106 3.61 0.62 1.34
CA GLY A 106 4.53 1.64 0.85
C GLY A 106 5.89 1.67 1.51
N GLY A 107 6.71 2.65 1.20
CA GLY A 107 6.44 3.71 0.18
C GLY A 107 6.72 3.33 -1.26
N ALA A 108 6.99 4.35 -2.05
CA ALA A 108 7.13 4.19 -3.50
C ALA A 108 8.14 3.10 -3.91
N GLU A 109 9.29 3.02 -3.26
CA GLU A 109 10.29 2.00 -3.53
C GLU A 109 9.74 0.59 -3.29
N ILE A 110 8.99 0.42 -2.20
CA ILE A 110 8.39 -0.87 -1.85
C ILE A 110 7.29 -1.23 -2.86
N PHE A 111 6.46 -0.28 -3.26
CA PHE A 111 5.47 -0.53 -4.31
C PHE A 111 6.13 -0.99 -5.61
N ALA A 112 7.24 -0.37 -5.99
CA ALA A 112 7.98 -0.76 -7.18
C ALA A 112 8.52 -2.19 -7.09
N LEU A 113 9.01 -2.60 -5.92
CA LEU A 113 9.50 -3.95 -5.70
C LEU A 113 8.41 -5.02 -5.80
N PHE A 114 7.18 -4.68 -5.43
CA PHE A 114 6.05 -5.61 -5.44
C PHE A 114 5.17 -5.51 -6.69
N ALA A 115 5.45 -4.57 -7.59
CA ALA A 115 4.59 -4.30 -8.75
C ALA A 115 4.30 -5.55 -9.59
N ASP A 116 5.33 -6.38 -9.84
CA ASP A 116 5.18 -7.60 -10.64
C ASP A 116 4.54 -8.77 -9.86
N ARG A 117 4.42 -8.64 -8.56
CA ARG A 117 3.87 -9.69 -7.69
C ARG A 117 2.47 -9.35 -7.20
N ALA A 118 1.99 -8.13 -7.41
CA ALA A 118 0.68 -7.68 -6.95
C ALA A 118 -0.44 -8.29 -7.78
N ASP A 119 -1.49 -8.72 -7.10
CA ASP A 119 -2.69 -9.30 -7.71
C ASP A 119 -3.82 -8.28 -7.80
N ARG A 120 -3.85 -7.33 -6.87
CA ARG A 120 -4.89 -6.31 -6.77
C ARG A 120 -4.30 -5.00 -6.28
N ILE A 121 -4.92 -3.90 -6.69
CA ILE A 121 -4.63 -2.57 -6.15
C ILE A 121 -5.90 -2.03 -5.52
N GLU A 122 -5.79 -1.52 -4.30
CA GLU A 122 -6.81 -0.72 -3.65
C GLU A 122 -6.26 0.69 -3.53
N MET A 123 -6.72 1.57 -4.40
CA MET A 123 -6.19 2.93 -4.51
C MET A 123 -7.25 3.95 -4.15
N THR A 124 -6.86 4.95 -3.35
CA THR A 124 -7.67 6.15 -3.18
C THR A 124 -7.16 7.21 -4.14
N GLU A 125 -7.99 7.60 -5.09
CA GLU A 125 -7.71 8.72 -5.99
C GLU A 125 -8.13 10.00 -5.31
N ILE A 126 -7.19 10.91 -5.08
CA ILE A 126 -7.49 12.24 -4.53
C ILE A 126 -7.64 13.20 -5.72
N HIS A 127 -8.81 13.82 -5.85
CA HIS A 127 -9.13 14.68 -7.00
C HIS A 127 -8.61 16.11 -6.81
N ALA A 128 -7.32 16.21 -6.52
CA ALA A 128 -6.60 17.47 -6.40
C ALA A 128 -5.11 17.22 -6.54
N ASP A 129 -4.37 18.25 -6.90
CA ASP A 129 -2.90 18.23 -6.90
C ASP A 129 -2.41 18.60 -5.51
N PHE A 130 -1.32 17.96 -5.10
CA PHE A 130 -0.67 18.27 -3.82
C PHE A 130 0.84 18.40 -4.02
N PRO A 131 1.51 19.30 -3.29
CA PRO A 131 2.96 19.34 -3.31
C PRO A 131 3.54 18.14 -2.58
N GLY A 132 4.60 17.57 -3.10
CA GLY A 132 5.29 16.45 -2.47
C GLY A 132 6.37 15.90 -3.37
N GLU A 133 7.41 15.35 -2.77
CA GLU A 133 8.59 14.82 -3.48
C GLU A 133 8.42 13.35 -3.85
N THR A 134 7.48 12.64 -3.20
CA THR A 134 7.28 11.21 -3.47
C THR A 134 6.09 11.04 -4.41
N THR A 135 6.34 10.43 -5.56
CA THR A 135 5.32 10.23 -6.59
C THR A 135 5.29 8.78 -7.07
N MET A 136 4.15 8.39 -7.64
CA MET A 136 3.98 7.12 -8.34
C MET A 136 3.29 7.35 -9.67
N PRO A 137 3.62 6.55 -10.71
CA PRO A 137 2.83 6.57 -11.93
C PRO A 137 1.43 6.02 -11.67
N ALA A 138 0.48 6.40 -12.52
CA ALA A 138 -0.84 5.77 -12.52
C ALA A 138 -0.73 4.29 -12.88
N PRO A 139 -1.67 3.44 -12.42
CA PRO A 139 -1.67 2.04 -12.83
C PRO A 139 -1.67 1.92 -14.36
N GLY A 140 -0.82 1.03 -14.88
CA GLY A 140 -0.67 0.85 -16.32
C GLY A 140 -1.81 0.02 -16.94
N ALA A 141 -1.66 -0.26 -18.23
CA ALA A 141 -2.69 -0.95 -19.03
C ALA A 141 -2.97 -2.39 -18.55
N GLN A 142 -2.04 -3.00 -17.81
CA GLN A 142 -2.23 -4.33 -17.25
C GLN A 142 -3.22 -4.38 -16.08
N TRP A 143 -3.64 -3.22 -15.59
CA TRP A 143 -4.59 -3.10 -14.48
C TRP A 143 -5.97 -2.73 -14.98
N ARG A 144 -7.01 -3.47 -14.55
CA ARG A 144 -8.40 -3.22 -14.93
C ARG A 144 -9.20 -2.83 -13.70
N GLU A 145 -9.88 -1.70 -13.78
CA GLU A 145 -10.75 -1.23 -12.71
C GLU A 145 -11.96 -2.14 -12.57
N THR A 146 -12.23 -2.61 -11.36
CA THR A 146 -13.37 -3.49 -11.06
C THR A 146 -14.44 -2.82 -10.21
N ALA A 147 -14.06 -1.77 -9.47
CA ALA A 147 -15.00 -1.03 -8.63
C ALA A 147 -14.49 0.39 -8.45
N ARG A 148 -15.43 1.34 -8.33
CA ARG A 148 -15.13 2.74 -8.08
C ARG A 148 -16.27 3.34 -7.26
N VAL A 149 -15.93 3.96 -6.14
CA VAL A 149 -16.89 4.67 -5.30
C VAL A 149 -16.44 6.12 -5.17
N GLU A 150 -17.16 7.03 -5.82
CA GLU A 150 -16.84 8.45 -5.82
C GLU A 150 -17.40 9.15 -4.57
N HIS A 151 -16.62 10.09 -4.06
CA HIS A 151 -17.03 10.96 -2.95
C HIS A 151 -16.79 12.41 -3.35
N ALA A 152 -17.85 13.22 -3.31
CA ALA A 152 -17.78 14.63 -3.68
C ALA A 152 -16.95 15.43 -2.68
N PRO A 153 -16.37 16.59 -3.11
CA PRO A 153 -15.70 17.49 -2.18
C PRO A 153 -16.65 17.93 -1.06
N ALA A 154 -16.14 17.99 0.17
CA ALA A 154 -16.92 18.41 1.34
C ALA A 154 -16.02 18.98 2.41
N ASP A 155 -16.53 19.91 3.21
CA ASP A 155 -15.83 20.46 4.39
C ASP A 155 -14.44 21.02 4.06
N GLY A 156 -14.29 21.67 2.90
CA GLY A 156 -13.02 22.22 2.46
C GLY A 156 -12.00 21.19 1.99
N LYS A 157 -12.39 19.92 1.88
CA LYS A 157 -11.53 18.83 1.45
C LYS A 157 -11.80 18.44 0.00
N PRO A 158 -10.79 17.93 -0.74
CA PRO A 158 -11.02 17.52 -2.13
C PRO A 158 -11.95 16.32 -2.21
N GLY A 159 -12.55 16.13 -3.39
CA GLY A 159 -13.23 14.88 -3.71
C GLY A 159 -12.20 13.75 -3.85
N TYR A 160 -12.68 12.53 -3.75
CA TYR A 160 -11.83 11.36 -3.88
C TYR A 160 -12.66 10.16 -4.31
N ALA A 161 -11.97 9.11 -4.76
CA ALA A 161 -12.62 7.85 -5.11
C ALA A 161 -11.85 6.68 -4.51
N PHE A 162 -12.57 5.69 -4.02
CA PHE A 162 -11.98 4.38 -3.68
C PHE A 162 -12.08 3.49 -4.92
N VAL A 163 -10.93 3.06 -5.43
CA VAL A 163 -10.83 2.35 -6.70
C VAL A 163 -10.15 1.01 -6.49
N SER A 164 -10.80 -0.06 -6.96
CA SER A 164 -10.24 -1.40 -6.93
C SER A 164 -9.84 -1.81 -8.34
N LEU A 165 -8.63 -2.34 -8.50
CA LEU A 165 -8.13 -2.80 -9.79
C LEU A 165 -7.56 -4.21 -9.64
N ILE A 166 -7.76 -5.03 -10.67
CA ILE A 166 -7.14 -6.35 -10.72
C ILE A 166 -6.21 -6.43 -11.94
N ARG A 167 -5.25 -7.33 -11.86
CA ARG A 167 -4.34 -7.54 -12.98
C ARG A 167 -5.10 -8.22 -14.11
N ASP A 168 -5.03 -7.61 -15.27
CA ASP A 168 -5.63 -8.13 -16.49
C ASP A 168 -4.57 -9.00 -17.19
N LEU A 169 -4.85 -10.29 -17.31
CA LEU A 169 -3.91 -11.27 -17.86
C LEU A 169 -4.23 -11.58 -19.31
#